data_028aa77d137296888c5af7403e538206
#
_entry.id   028aa77d137296888c5af7403e538206
#
_cell.length_a   1.000
_cell.length_b   1.000
_cell.length_c   1.000
_cell.angle_alpha   90.00
_cell.angle_beta   90.00
_cell.angle_gamma   90.00
#
_symmetry.space_group_name_H-M   'P 1'
#
loop_
_entity.id
_entity.type
_entity.pdbx_description
1 polymer ?
#
loop_
_entity_poly.entity_id
_entity_poly.type
_entity_poly.pdbx_seq_one_letter_code
_entity_poly.pdbx_strand_id
1 'polypeptide(L)'
;MQFDWAEEEETTNSIETKPKTLFMNFEGEVDREKLEAFLEMIQNDVHRVKGFFRLSNEGWNQIDVVGKLIDYKPCEEKETSQLVFISKIGPTLIKELFHAWEQTVGVPMQLRN
;
A
#
# COMPACT_ATOMS: atom_id res chain seq x y z
N MET A 1 -9.77 2.04 14.42
CA MET A 1 -9.61 0.64 14.77
C MET A 1 -8.15 0.28 14.92
N GLN A 2 -7.87 -0.48 15.90
CA GLN A 2 -6.51 -0.83 16.24
C GLN A 2 -6.10 -2.13 15.59
N PHE A 3 -4.97 -2.10 14.91
CA PHE A 3 -4.39 -3.33 14.40
C PHE A 3 -3.41 -3.87 15.40
N ASP A 4 -3.46 -5.16 15.59
CA ASP A 4 -2.54 -5.81 16.49
C ASP A 4 -1.58 -6.70 15.75
N TRP A 5 -1.26 -6.32 14.54
CA TRP A 5 -0.36 -7.13 13.73
C TRP A 5 0.97 -7.34 14.40
N ALA A 6 1.50 -6.27 15.01
CA ALA A 6 2.79 -6.39 15.67
C ALA A 6 2.71 -7.36 16.85
N GLU A 7 1.61 -7.32 17.57
CA GLU A 7 1.43 -8.24 18.68
C GLU A 7 1.35 -9.68 18.21
N GLU A 8 0.65 -9.88 17.11
CA GLU A 8 0.57 -11.21 16.56
C GLU A 8 1.92 -11.73 16.15
N GLU A 9 2.72 -10.86 15.57
CA GLU A 9 4.06 -11.24 15.16
C GLU A 9 4.89 -11.68 16.36
N GLU A 10 4.74 -10.96 17.44
CA GLU A 10 5.51 -11.29 18.63
C GLU A 10 5.13 -12.64 19.20
N THR A 11 3.89 -13.02 19.07
CA THR A 11 3.45 -14.27 19.64
C THR A 11 3.78 -15.47 18.78
N THR A 12 4.04 -15.26 17.51
CA THR A 12 4.27 -16.40 16.62
C THR A 12 5.65 -16.99 16.76
N ASN A 13 6.62 -16.21 17.15
CA ASN A 13 8.00 -16.68 17.31
C ASN A 13 8.61 -17.18 16.01
N SER A 14 8.02 -16.90 14.91
CA SER A 14 8.52 -17.38 13.63
C SER A 14 8.91 -16.20 12.78
N ILE A 15 10.20 -15.98 12.66
CA ILE A 15 10.69 -14.82 11.94
C ILE A 15 10.36 -14.90 10.46
N GLU A 16 10.51 -16.09 9.89
CA GLU A 16 10.34 -16.25 8.45
C GLU A 16 8.91 -15.99 8.00
N THR A 17 7.94 -16.18 8.88
CA THR A 17 6.54 -16.04 8.50
C THR A 17 5.94 -14.72 8.96
N LYS A 18 6.71 -13.91 9.63
CA LYS A 18 6.20 -12.61 10.08
C LYS A 18 5.92 -11.71 8.90
N PRO A 19 4.74 -11.11 8.83
CA PRO A 19 4.51 -10.11 7.79
C PRO A 19 5.31 -8.86 8.08
N LYS A 20 5.70 -8.17 7.04
CA LYS A 20 6.42 -6.92 7.14
C LYS A 20 5.50 -5.80 6.70
N THR A 21 5.37 -4.78 7.52
CA THR A 21 4.54 -3.62 7.19
C THR A 21 5.43 -2.52 6.63
N LEU A 22 5.04 -2.02 5.48
CA LEU A 22 5.76 -0.95 4.81
C LEU A 22 4.82 0.21 4.58
N PHE A 23 5.34 1.42 4.72
CA PHE A 23 4.56 2.65 4.55
C PHE A 23 5.11 3.44 3.38
N MET A 24 4.22 3.87 2.50
CA MET A 24 4.57 4.71 1.37
C MET A 24 3.83 6.02 1.47
N ASN A 25 4.54 7.12 1.39
CA ASN A 25 3.95 8.45 1.36
C ASN A 25 4.26 9.11 0.03
N PHE A 26 3.29 9.86 -0.49
CA PHE A 26 3.50 10.59 -1.72
C PHE A 26 2.54 11.77 -1.77
N GLU A 27 2.78 12.68 -2.70
CA GLU A 27 1.94 13.86 -2.84
C GLU A 27 1.42 13.94 -4.26
N GLY A 28 0.34 14.71 -4.42
CA GLY A 28 -0.27 14.87 -5.72
C GLY A 28 -1.38 13.89 -5.96
N GLU A 29 -1.96 14.00 -7.14
CA GLU A 29 -3.05 13.13 -7.53
C GLU A 29 -2.52 11.91 -8.24
N VAL A 30 -3.26 10.81 -8.15
CA VAL A 30 -2.93 9.61 -8.89
C VAL A 30 -4.10 9.25 -9.77
N ASP A 31 -3.79 8.67 -10.92
CA ASP A 31 -4.80 8.18 -11.85
C ASP A 31 -5.22 6.78 -11.42
N ARG A 32 -6.54 6.56 -11.42
CA ARG A 32 -7.05 5.26 -10.95
C ARG A 32 -6.47 4.10 -11.75
N GLU A 33 -6.41 4.25 -13.07
CA GLU A 33 -5.91 3.15 -13.90
C GLU A 33 -4.45 2.85 -13.62
N LYS A 34 -3.66 3.89 -13.43
CA LYS A 34 -2.25 3.69 -13.14
C LYS A 34 -2.06 3.06 -11.77
N LEU A 35 -2.86 3.48 -10.81
CA LEU A 35 -2.78 2.90 -9.48
C LEU A 35 -3.14 1.42 -9.52
N GLU A 36 -4.18 1.07 -10.27
CA GLU A 36 -4.59 -0.32 -10.33
C GLU A 36 -3.55 -1.16 -11.05
N ALA A 37 -2.88 -0.59 -12.05
CA ALA A 37 -1.78 -1.30 -12.69
C ALA A 37 -0.66 -1.58 -11.71
N PHE A 38 -0.35 -0.59 -10.87
CA PHE A 38 0.65 -0.75 -9.83
C PHE A 38 0.26 -1.89 -8.88
N LEU A 39 -0.98 -1.87 -8.41
CA LEU A 39 -1.45 -2.88 -7.48
C LEU A 39 -1.41 -4.27 -8.10
N GLU A 40 -1.73 -4.36 -9.38
CA GLU A 40 -1.70 -5.64 -10.07
C GLU A 40 -0.28 -6.21 -10.10
N MET A 41 0.71 -5.35 -10.26
CA MET A 41 2.09 -5.81 -10.33
C MET A 41 2.57 -6.41 -9.02
N ILE A 42 2.02 -5.97 -7.89
CA ILE A 42 2.51 -6.41 -6.59
C ILE A 42 1.53 -7.33 -5.86
N GLN A 43 0.38 -7.63 -6.46
CA GLN A 43 -0.70 -8.28 -5.73
C GLN A 43 -0.31 -9.65 -5.15
N ASN A 44 0.59 -10.36 -5.82
CA ASN A 44 0.97 -11.68 -5.36
C ASN A 44 1.94 -11.64 -4.18
N ASP A 45 2.51 -10.48 -3.91
CA ASP A 45 3.54 -10.34 -2.89
C ASP A 45 3.06 -9.59 -1.66
N VAL A 46 1.79 -9.24 -1.61
CA VAL A 46 1.22 -8.53 -0.46
C VAL A 46 -0.01 -9.27 0.04
N HIS A 47 -0.19 -9.23 1.36
CA HIS A 47 -1.40 -9.73 1.98
C HIS A 47 -2.53 -8.72 1.86
N ARG A 48 -2.19 -7.43 1.98
CA ARG A 48 -3.20 -6.40 2.06
C ARG A 48 -2.57 -5.05 1.79
N VAL A 49 -3.35 -4.15 1.20
CA VAL A 49 -2.95 -2.77 1.00
C VAL A 49 -4.08 -1.89 1.52
N LYS A 50 -3.73 -0.89 2.31
CA LYS A 50 -4.70 0.08 2.81
C LYS A 50 -4.09 1.46 2.69
N GLY A 51 -4.93 2.45 2.61
CA GLY A 51 -4.41 3.80 2.59
C GLY A 51 -5.41 4.81 2.11
N PHE A 52 -4.92 5.99 1.84
CA PHE A 52 -5.75 7.09 1.35
C PHE A 52 -4.92 7.95 0.41
N PHE A 53 -5.58 8.53 -0.56
CA PHE A 53 -4.92 9.35 -1.56
C PHE A 53 -5.96 10.14 -2.33
N ARG A 54 -5.46 11.07 -3.15
CA ARG A 54 -6.34 11.86 -3.99
C ARG A 54 -6.33 11.31 -5.40
N LEU A 55 -7.49 10.87 -5.85
CA LEU A 55 -7.65 10.38 -7.21
C LEU A 55 -7.91 11.54 -8.16
N SER A 56 -7.33 11.47 -9.34
CA SER A 56 -7.56 12.48 -10.36
C SER A 56 -9.05 12.54 -10.67
N ASN A 57 -9.60 13.75 -10.59
CA ASN A 57 -11.01 14.02 -10.91
C ASN A 57 -12.01 13.39 -9.94
N GLU A 58 -11.55 12.75 -8.87
CA GLU A 58 -12.48 12.11 -7.94
C GLU A 58 -12.29 12.55 -6.49
N GLY A 59 -11.15 13.18 -6.19
CA GLY A 59 -10.90 13.65 -4.85
C GLY A 59 -10.33 12.58 -3.94
N TRP A 60 -10.37 12.85 -2.64
CA TRP A 60 -9.76 11.97 -1.66
C TRP A 60 -10.55 10.70 -1.46
N ASN A 61 -9.86 9.60 -1.51
CA ASN A 61 -10.44 8.27 -1.34
C ASN A 61 -9.54 7.43 -0.48
N GLN A 62 -10.18 6.53 0.26
CA GLN A 62 -9.41 5.52 0.97
C GLN A 62 -9.56 4.21 0.21
N ILE A 63 -8.54 3.37 0.29
CA ILE A 63 -8.50 2.13 -0.47
C ILE A 63 -8.26 0.96 0.48
N ASP A 64 -8.82 -0.18 0.13
CA ASP A 64 -8.58 -1.43 0.83
C ASP A 64 -8.48 -2.52 -0.22
N VAL A 65 -7.34 -3.21 -0.25
CA VAL A 65 -7.09 -4.23 -1.25
C VAL A 65 -6.81 -5.55 -0.55
N VAL A 66 -7.59 -6.55 -0.90
CA VAL A 66 -7.39 -7.91 -0.39
C VAL A 66 -7.39 -8.82 -1.61
N GLY A 67 -6.24 -9.43 -1.91
CA GLY A 67 -6.14 -10.22 -3.12
C GLY A 67 -6.38 -9.36 -4.35
N LYS A 68 -7.37 -9.71 -5.14
CA LYS A 68 -7.72 -8.95 -6.33
C LYS A 68 -8.86 -7.99 -6.10
N LEU A 69 -9.40 -7.96 -4.89
CA LEU A 69 -10.53 -7.08 -4.59
C LEU A 69 -10.04 -5.72 -4.17
N ILE A 70 -10.47 -4.70 -4.89
CA ILE A 70 -10.09 -3.32 -4.62
C ILE A 70 -11.33 -2.55 -4.25
N ASP A 71 -11.31 -1.94 -3.07
CA ASP A 71 -12.46 -1.20 -2.55
C ASP A 71 -12.07 0.25 -2.37
N TYR A 72 -12.86 1.15 -2.93
CA TYR A 72 -12.63 2.59 -2.78
C TYR A 72 -13.76 3.17 -1.95
N LYS A 73 -13.41 4.17 -1.14
CA LYS A 73 -14.41 4.85 -0.33
C LYS A 73 -14.03 6.31 -0.20
N PRO A 74 -14.92 7.26 -0.50
CA PRO A 74 -14.57 8.67 -0.33
C PRO A 74 -14.17 8.94 1.10
N CYS A 75 -13.22 9.82 1.30
CA CYS A 75 -12.79 10.18 2.63
C CYS A 75 -12.45 11.65 2.67
N GLU A 76 -12.13 12.12 3.86
CA GLU A 76 -11.80 13.51 4.06
C GLU A 76 -10.42 13.82 3.52
N GLU A 77 -10.21 15.08 3.20
CA GLU A 77 -8.93 15.56 2.73
C GLU A 77 -7.86 15.30 3.78
N LYS A 78 -6.69 14.87 3.31
CA LYS A 78 -5.53 14.63 4.16
C LYS A 78 -4.39 15.52 3.74
N GLU A 79 -3.36 15.59 4.57
CA GLU A 79 -2.20 16.41 4.24
C GLU A 79 -1.32 15.75 3.19
N THR A 80 -1.27 14.44 3.23
CA THR A 80 -0.44 13.70 2.30
C THR A 80 -1.05 12.35 2.07
N SER A 81 -0.73 11.76 0.93
CA SER A 81 -1.22 10.43 0.61
C SER A 81 -0.35 9.37 1.26
N GLN A 82 -0.96 8.28 1.63
CA GLN A 82 -0.24 7.19 2.27
C GLN A 82 -0.83 5.86 1.86
N LEU A 83 0.05 4.91 1.58
CA LEU A 83 -0.35 3.51 1.37
C LEU A 83 0.43 2.64 2.35
N VAL A 84 -0.26 1.67 2.91
CA VAL A 84 0.33 0.72 3.85
C VAL A 84 0.23 -0.66 3.24
N PHE A 85 1.37 -1.35 3.19
CA PHE A 85 1.46 -2.66 2.57
C PHE A 85 1.85 -3.69 3.60
N ILE A 86 1.13 -4.80 3.62
CA ILE A 86 1.52 -5.96 4.42
C ILE A 86 2.17 -6.95 3.49
N SER A 87 3.47 -7.07 3.57
CA SER A 87 4.27 -7.83 2.63
C SER A 87 4.26 -9.31 2.96
N LYS A 88 4.18 -10.14 1.92
CA LYS A 88 4.38 -11.58 2.06
C LYS A 88 5.84 -11.96 1.97
N ILE A 89 6.68 -11.08 1.43
CA ILE A 89 8.07 -11.40 1.11
C ILE A 89 9.03 -10.55 1.92
N GLY A 90 8.57 -10.01 3.03
CA GLY A 90 9.42 -9.24 3.92
C GLY A 90 9.91 -7.96 3.27
N PRO A 91 11.12 -7.51 3.64
CA PRO A 91 11.63 -6.23 3.13
C PRO A 91 11.98 -6.27 1.64
N THR A 92 12.03 -7.44 1.04
CA THR A 92 12.29 -7.53 -0.39
C THR A 92 11.23 -6.79 -1.20
N LEU A 93 10.04 -6.62 -0.62
CA LEU A 93 8.96 -5.91 -1.30
C LEU A 93 9.34 -4.46 -1.62
N ILE A 94 10.29 -3.89 -0.90
CA ILE A 94 10.68 -2.50 -1.14
C ILE A 94 11.13 -2.31 -2.60
N LYS A 95 11.93 -3.21 -3.11
CA LYS A 95 12.39 -3.13 -4.50
C LYS A 95 11.23 -3.26 -5.46
N GLU A 96 10.31 -4.17 -5.16
CA GLU A 96 9.14 -4.36 -6.00
C GLU A 96 8.29 -3.10 -6.05
N LEU A 97 8.12 -2.47 -4.90
CA LEU A 97 7.31 -1.26 -4.82
C LEU A 97 7.92 -0.14 -5.66
N PHE A 98 9.23 0.07 -5.53
CA PHE A 98 9.88 1.10 -6.32
C PHE A 98 9.75 0.82 -7.82
N HIS A 99 10.02 -0.40 -8.21
CA HIS A 99 9.97 -0.77 -9.61
C HIS A 99 8.56 -0.60 -10.18
N ALA A 100 7.58 -1.17 -9.49
CA ALA A 100 6.21 -1.14 -9.98
C ALA A 100 5.68 0.29 -10.00
N TRP A 101 6.01 1.08 -8.98
CA TRP A 101 5.54 2.46 -8.90
C TRP A 101 6.10 3.30 -10.05
N GLU A 102 7.38 3.14 -10.35
CA GLU A 102 7.99 3.86 -11.45
C GLU A 102 7.40 3.49 -12.79
N GLN A 103 7.01 2.24 -12.94
CA GLN A 103 6.45 1.76 -14.19
C GLN A 103 5.01 2.22 -14.40
N THR A 104 4.34 2.63 -13.34
CA THR A 104 2.92 2.94 -13.42
C THR A 104 2.63 4.37 -13.02
N VAL A 105 2.58 4.66 -11.72
CA VAL A 105 2.18 5.97 -11.23
C VAL A 105 3.28 7.00 -11.42
N GLY A 106 4.48 6.69 -10.99
CA GLY A 106 5.64 7.49 -11.29
C GLY A 106 5.84 8.78 -10.52
N VAL A 107 4.91 9.16 -9.64
CA VAL A 107 5.12 10.37 -8.85
C VAL A 107 6.15 10.10 -7.75
N PRO A 108 6.86 11.14 -7.29
CA PRO A 108 7.83 10.93 -6.21
C PRO A 108 7.15 10.37 -4.97
N MET A 109 7.84 9.46 -4.31
CA MET A 109 7.29 8.86 -3.11
C MET A 109 8.41 8.47 -2.17
N GLN A 110 8.04 8.20 -0.92
CA GLN A 110 8.98 7.79 0.11
C GLN A 110 8.47 6.53 0.77
N LEU A 111 9.39 5.61 1.01
CA LEU A 111 9.08 4.35 1.68
C LEU A 111 9.78 4.29 3.02
N ARG A 112 9.11 3.69 4.00
CA ARG A 112 9.72 3.46 5.30
C ARG A 112 9.09 2.23 5.93
N ASN A 113 9.84 1.70 6.89
CA ASN A 113 9.41 0.51 7.62
C ASN A 113 8.42 0.83 8.71
#